data_a4843a44d8e9f17d7117cbad2d46b324
#
_entry.id   a4843a44d8e9f17d7117cbad2d46b324
#
_cell.length_a   1.000
_cell.length_b   1.000
_cell.length_c   1.000
_cell.angle_alpha   90.00
_cell.angle_beta   90.00
_cell.angle_gamma   90.00
#
_symmetry.space_group_name_H-M   'P 1'
#
loop_
_entity.id
_entity.type
_entity.pdbx_description
1 polymer ?
#
loop_
_entity_poly.entity_id
_entity_poly.type
_entity_poly.pdbx_seq_one_letter_code
_entity_poly.pdbx_strand_id
1 'polypeptide(L)'
;MRLTLLFAAVPATAQQAFDRTKPPILPKPAELTVPRVHDRNLANGIKLNVVEHRELPLVHVILSVGGGSRLDGDRPGLTTFVANMLDEGAGMRNALQLQSELAFLGAQLQTQADWDRTVVSLKVPVRNLDPALDLMADVVRRPTFANAEVTRQRGLRLTGILQRKDQPGTLAQMAFNMALYPAGHPYHNPAGGDSVTTARLDSAMVRAFYDATIRPSRATIYAVGDIRAAQLRDALNRRFGDWRDPNRAVVVRQNVGSVPPATARRIVLVDKPNAAQSVIIIGSPGVERKSPDYAPLMVMNTILGGLFTSRLNFNLRETKGYTYGAGSGYAFRLAPGPFTASAQVRTNVTDSSLVEFFKELRAMRESQVKDEELAKAKATLELGIPDELETTSQIVAELASLGVFGLTLDEKREFARKVRAVTKADVQRVARLYVPEDRVLVTVVGDLSKIRAGIDALKLGEVSVLDVSQIVR
;
A
#
# COMPACT_ATOMS: atom_id res chain seq x y z
N MET A 1 -33.98 -58.19 -45.57
CA MET A 1 -34.12 -57.50 -44.27
C MET A 1 -33.55 -56.09 -44.45
N ARG A 2 -34.43 -55.09 -44.68
CA ARG A 2 -34.01 -53.68 -44.90
C ARG A 2 -34.07 -52.98 -43.54
N LEU A 3 -32.90 -52.50 -43.07
CA LEU A 3 -32.76 -51.72 -41.83
C LEU A 3 -33.04 -50.24 -42.13
N THR A 4 -34.14 -49.72 -41.64
CA THR A 4 -34.51 -48.29 -41.77
C THR A 4 -33.97 -47.55 -40.59
N LEU A 5 -32.94 -46.72 -40.80
CA LEU A 5 -32.37 -45.80 -39.77
C LEU A 5 -33.27 -44.58 -39.64
N LEU A 6 -33.95 -44.46 -38.51
CA LEU A 6 -34.65 -43.21 -38.10
C LEU A 6 -33.66 -42.23 -37.57
N PHE A 7 -33.42 -41.13 -38.29
CA PHE A 7 -32.75 -39.95 -37.78
C PHE A 7 -33.73 -39.09 -36.95
N ALA A 8 -33.56 -39.07 -35.66
CA ALA A 8 -34.29 -38.11 -34.80
C ALA A 8 -33.63 -36.74 -34.98
N ALA A 9 -34.34 -35.79 -35.58
CA ALA A 9 -33.94 -34.39 -35.65
C ALA A 9 -34.05 -33.77 -34.27
N VAL A 10 -32.93 -33.44 -33.64
CA VAL A 10 -32.88 -32.62 -32.44
C VAL A 10 -33.20 -31.17 -32.87
N PRO A 11 -34.22 -30.51 -32.29
CA PRO A 11 -34.50 -29.12 -32.64
C PRO A 11 -33.30 -28.26 -32.22
N ALA A 12 -32.66 -27.60 -33.19
CA ALA A 12 -31.69 -26.53 -32.91
C ALA A 12 -32.41 -25.41 -32.19
N THR A 13 -32.20 -25.29 -30.88
CA THR A 13 -32.63 -24.11 -30.13
C THR A 13 -31.92 -22.90 -30.74
N ALA A 14 -32.68 -22.07 -31.45
CA ALA A 14 -32.15 -20.82 -31.97
C ALA A 14 -31.55 -20.01 -30.82
N GLN A 15 -30.22 -19.84 -30.82
CA GLN A 15 -29.58 -18.91 -29.94
C GLN A 15 -30.20 -17.53 -30.21
N GLN A 16 -30.90 -16.99 -29.22
CA GLN A 16 -31.41 -15.63 -29.28
C GLN A 16 -30.26 -14.69 -29.62
N ALA A 17 -30.36 -13.97 -30.75
CA ALA A 17 -29.36 -13.02 -31.15
C ALA A 17 -29.17 -11.98 -30.04
N PHE A 18 -27.97 -11.88 -29.48
CA PHE A 18 -27.62 -10.90 -28.45
C PHE A 18 -27.84 -9.49 -28.99
N ASP A 19 -28.76 -8.73 -28.41
CA ASP A 19 -28.96 -7.32 -28.70
C ASP A 19 -27.78 -6.51 -28.08
N ARG A 20 -26.76 -6.24 -28.89
CA ARG A 20 -25.57 -5.51 -28.47
C ARG A 20 -25.80 -4.03 -28.17
N THR A 21 -27.00 -3.51 -28.43
CA THR A 21 -27.39 -2.13 -28.12
C THR A 21 -27.82 -1.95 -26.66
N LYS A 22 -28.11 -3.06 -25.97
CA LYS A 22 -28.53 -3.06 -24.56
C LYS A 22 -27.47 -3.76 -23.71
N PRO A 23 -27.11 -3.18 -22.54
CA PRO A 23 -26.25 -3.89 -21.60
C PRO A 23 -26.95 -5.18 -21.15
N PRO A 24 -26.19 -6.28 -20.90
CA PRO A 24 -26.77 -7.51 -20.39
C PRO A 24 -27.40 -7.26 -19.01
N ILE A 25 -28.57 -7.88 -18.79
CA ILE A 25 -29.19 -7.88 -17.45
C ILE A 25 -28.35 -8.83 -16.59
N LEU A 26 -27.58 -8.27 -15.68
CA LEU A 26 -26.79 -9.06 -14.73
C LEU A 26 -27.71 -9.64 -13.65
N PRO A 27 -27.49 -10.88 -13.23
CA PRO A 27 -28.17 -11.44 -12.07
C PRO A 27 -27.82 -10.61 -10.81
N LYS A 28 -28.69 -10.68 -9.80
CA LYS A 28 -28.38 -10.07 -8.50
C LYS A 28 -27.05 -10.63 -8.00
N PRO A 29 -26.12 -9.78 -7.55
CA PRO A 29 -24.86 -10.25 -7.01
C PRO A 29 -25.07 -11.29 -5.91
N ALA A 30 -24.24 -12.34 -5.89
CA ALA A 30 -24.25 -13.31 -4.81
C ALA A 30 -23.93 -12.62 -3.47
N GLU A 31 -24.40 -13.19 -2.38
CA GLU A 31 -24.04 -12.69 -1.05
C GLU A 31 -22.54 -12.85 -0.82
N LEU A 32 -21.89 -11.80 -0.31
CA LEU A 32 -20.47 -11.80 -0.03
C LEU A 32 -20.11 -12.87 1.01
N THR A 33 -19.37 -13.88 0.58
CA THR A 33 -18.81 -14.90 1.46
C THR A 33 -17.39 -14.53 1.83
N VAL A 34 -17.15 -14.28 3.12
CA VAL A 34 -15.82 -14.01 3.67
C VAL A 34 -15.23 -15.31 4.20
N PRO A 35 -13.99 -15.68 3.82
CA PRO A 35 -13.35 -16.90 4.29
C PRO A 35 -13.25 -16.96 5.82
N ARG A 36 -13.46 -18.15 6.39
CA ARG A 36 -13.34 -18.37 7.83
C ARG A 36 -11.90 -18.29 8.27
N VAL A 37 -11.60 -17.45 9.25
CA VAL A 37 -10.28 -17.37 9.89
C VAL A 37 -10.26 -18.27 11.13
N HIS A 38 -9.22 -19.10 11.23
CA HIS A 38 -8.93 -19.93 12.38
C HIS A 38 -7.85 -19.26 13.21
N ASP A 39 -8.24 -18.67 14.34
CA ASP A 39 -7.32 -18.03 15.28
C ASP A 39 -6.67 -19.07 16.16
N ARG A 40 -5.35 -19.02 16.27
CA ARG A 40 -4.49 -19.90 17.08
C ARG A 40 -3.37 -19.08 17.70
N ASN A 41 -2.68 -19.67 18.65
CA ASN A 41 -1.43 -19.13 19.19
C ASN A 41 -0.34 -20.20 19.12
N LEU A 42 0.89 -19.77 18.89
CA LEU A 42 2.07 -20.60 19.11
C LEU A 42 2.38 -20.71 20.60
N ALA A 43 3.22 -21.66 20.99
CA ALA A 43 3.60 -21.90 22.39
C ALA A 43 4.23 -20.70 23.08
N ASN A 44 4.83 -19.79 22.33
CA ASN A 44 5.41 -18.54 22.83
C ASN A 44 4.44 -17.33 22.77
N GLY A 45 3.18 -17.54 22.41
CA GLY A 45 2.15 -16.49 22.36
C GLY A 45 2.03 -15.75 21.03
N ILE A 46 2.86 -16.04 20.02
CA ILE A 46 2.69 -15.44 18.68
C ILE A 46 1.30 -15.82 18.16
N LYS A 47 0.52 -14.80 17.76
CA LYS A 47 -0.79 -15.00 17.12
C LYS A 47 -0.64 -15.60 15.74
N LEU A 48 -1.47 -16.56 15.41
CA LEU A 48 -1.54 -17.23 14.11
C LEU A 48 -2.97 -17.20 13.59
N ASN A 49 -3.20 -16.49 12.48
CA ASN A 49 -4.48 -16.43 11.79
C ASN A 49 -4.39 -17.26 10.51
N VAL A 50 -5.22 -18.30 10.37
CA VAL A 50 -5.16 -19.23 9.25
C VAL A 50 -6.49 -19.25 8.50
N VAL A 51 -6.44 -19.16 7.18
CA VAL A 51 -7.55 -19.48 6.29
C VAL A 51 -7.19 -20.76 5.53
N GLU A 52 -8.00 -21.80 5.71
CA GLU A 52 -7.89 -23.05 4.94
C GLU A 52 -8.50 -22.83 3.56
N HIS A 53 -7.65 -22.77 2.51
CA HIS A 53 -8.04 -22.49 1.13
C HIS A 53 -7.43 -23.55 0.22
N ARG A 54 -8.27 -24.44 -0.34
CA ARG A 54 -7.85 -25.70 -0.96
C ARG A 54 -7.97 -25.75 -2.48
N GLU A 55 -8.14 -24.61 -3.12
CA GLU A 55 -8.27 -24.56 -4.59
C GLU A 55 -6.97 -24.90 -5.31
N LEU A 56 -5.84 -24.51 -4.72
CA LEU A 56 -4.51 -24.83 -5.22
C LEU A 56 -3.65 -25.45 -4.12
N PRO A 57 -2.74 -26.39 -4.43
CA PRO A 57 -1.85 -27.03 -3.47
C PRO A 57 -0.69 -26.10 -3.06
N LEU A 58 -1.03 -24.89 -2.60
CA LEU A 58 -0.11 -23.83 -2.21
C LEU A 58 -0.40 -23.39 -0.77
N VAL A 59 0.64 -22.95 -0.08
CA VAL A 59 0.54 -22.23 1.20
C VAL A 59 1.30 -20.92 1.10
N HIS A 60 0.68 -19.85 1.55
CA HIS A 60 1.30 -18.54 1.68
C HIS A 60 1.30 -18.13 3.15
N VAL A 61 2.47 -17.88 3.72
CA VAL A 61 2.67 -17.49 5.12
C VAL A 61 3.31 -16.11 5.16
N ILE A 62 2.73 -15.21 5.94
CA ILE A 62 3.28 -13.87 6.23
C ILE A 62 3.55 -13.78 7.73
N LEU A 63 4.81 -13.61 8.11
CA LEU A 63 5.19 -13.18 9.45
C LEU A 63 5.35 -11.66 9.43
N SER A 64 4.52 -10.96 10.19
CA SER A 64 4.49 -9.49 10.31
C SER A 64 4.97 -9.08 11.68
N VAL A 65 6.01 -8.26 11.74
CA VAL A 65 6.54 -7.67 12.99
C VAL A 65 6.16 -6.20 13.03
N GLY A 66 5.39 -5.80 14.03
CA GLY A 66 4.92 -4.42 14.16
C GLY A 66 6.04 -3.43 14.46
N GLY A 67 5.96 -2.25 13.85
CA GLY A 67 6.87 -1.14 14.09
C GLY A 67 7.34 -0.43 12.83
N GLY A 68 7.86 -1.14 11.84
CA GLY A 68 8.33 -0.56 10.59
C GLY A 68 9.33 0.59 10.76
N SER A 69 9.50 1.43 9.75
CA SER A 69 10.44 2.57 9.78
C SER A 69 10.07 3.68 10.79
N ARG A 70 8.89 3.61 11.43
CA ARG A 70 8.60 4.45 12.61
C ARG A 70 9.58 4.21 13.77
N LEU A 71 10.30 3.09 13.75
CA LEU A 71 11.29 2.73 14.75
C LEU A 71 12.70 3.27 14.45
N ASP A 72 12.90 3.87 13.30
CA ASP A 72 14.23 4.32 12.83
C ASP A 72 14.83 5.43 13.70
N GLY A 73 14.00 6.25 14.35
CA GLY A 73 14.44 7.38 15.15
C GLY A 73 15.22 8.40 14.32
N ASP A 74 16.49 8.63 14.67
CA ASP A 74 17.41 9.51 13.98
C ASP A 74 18.18 8.85 12.81
N ARG A 75 17.83 7.60 12.48
CA ARG A 75 18.49 6.80 11.43
C ARG A 75 17.49 6.36 10.35
N PRO A 76 16.93 7.30 9.55
CA PRO A 76 15.95 7.00 8.53
C PRO A 76 16.42 5.90 7.58
N GLY A 77 15.55 4.89 7.34
CA GLY A 77 15.82 3.77 6.44
C GLY A 77 16.50 2.57 7.07
N LEU A 78 16.83 2.61 8.38
CA LEU A 78 17.47 1.48 9.05
C LEU A 78 16.56 0.23 9.07
N THR A 79 15.28 0.38 9.37
CA THR A 79 14.33 -0.75 9.35
C THR A 79 14.25 -1.42 7.98
N THR A 80 14.12 -0.63 6.92
CA THR A 80 14.05 -1.19 5.56
C THR A 80 15.37 -1.80 5.12
N PHE A 81 16.51 -1.28 5.63
CA PHE A 81 17.81 -1.88 5.39
C PHE A 81 17.92 -3.24 6.10
N VAL A 82 17.56 -3.32 7.37
CA VAL A 82 17.53 -4.58 8.14
C VAL A 82 16.60 -5.60 7.46
N ALA A 83 15.41 -5.19 7.03
CA ALA A 83 14.51 -6.07 6.30
C ALA A 83 15.17 -6.66 5.05
N ASN A 84 15.79 -5.82 4.21
CA ASN A 84 16.49 -6.26 2.99
C ASN A 84 17.74 -7.12 3.27
N MET A 85 18.24 -7.10 4.50
CA MET A 85 19.40 -7.92 4.89
C MET A 85 19.02 -9.28 5.47
N LEU A 86 17.73 -9.55 5.77
CA LEU A 86 17.33 -10.79 6.42
C LEU A 86 17.59 -12.04 5.55
N ASP A 87 17.43 -11.93 4.25
CA ASP A 87 17.61 -13.01 3.26
C ASP A 87 18.96 -12.95 2.52
N GLU A 88 19.86 -12.06 2.94
CA GLU A 88 21.24 -11.96 2.44
C GLU A 88 22.20 -12.90 3.21
N GLY A 89 21.70 -14.08 3.55
CA GLY A 89 22.35 -15.14 4.29
C GLY A 89 21.73 -15.40 5.65
N ALA A 90 21.42 -16.67 5.93
CA ALA A 90 20.73 -17.08 7.14
C ALA A 90 21.12 -18.52 7.57
N GLY A 91 21.24 -18.74 8.89
CA GLY A 91 21.70 -20.00 9.43
C GLY A 91 23.14 -20.29 8.99
N MET A 92 23.34 -21.40 8.27
CA MET A 92 24.65 -21.79 7.71
C MET A 92 24.77 -21.44 6.21
N ARG A 93 23.78 -20.73 5.64
CA ARG A 93 23.68 -20.43 4.21
C ARG A 93 24.12 -19.01 3.91
N ASN A 94 24.89 -18.83 2.85
CA ASN A 94 25.08 -17.53 2.24
C ASN A 94 23.86 -17.18 1.36
N ALA A 95 23.82 -15.95 0.82
CA ALA A 95 22.69 -15.46 0.01
C ALA A 95 22.41 -16.36 -1.20
N LEU A 96 23.43 -16.80 -1.94
CA LEU A 96 23.26 -17.65 -3.13
C LEU A 96 22.74 -19.03 -2.78
N GLN A 97 23.24 -19.64 -1.71
CA GLN A 97 22.78 -20.96 -1.24
C GLN A 97 21.31 -20.89 -0.81
N LEU A 98 20.93 -19.85 -0.06
CA LEU A 98 19.56 -19.65 0.37
C LEU A 98 18.62 -19.50 -0.84
N GLN A 99 18.97 -18.67 -1.82
CA GLN A 99 18.16 -18.47 -3.02
C GLN A 99 18.08 -19.76 -3.87
N SER A 100 19.18 -20.53 -3.98
CA SER A 100 19.18 -21.81 -4.70
C SER A 100 18.28 -22.85 -4.05
N GLU A 101 18.28 -22.96 -2.71
CA GLU A 101 17.40 -23.88 -1.99
C GLU A 101 15.93 -23.46 -2.10
N LEU A 102 15.62 -22.16 -2.00
CA LEU A 102 14.27 -21.65 -2.23
C LEU A 102 13.77 -21.98 -3.64
N ALA A 103 14.61 -21.75 -4.65
CA ALA A 103 14.27 -22.07 -6.03
C ALA A 103 14.03 -23.57 -6.24
N PHE A 104 14.86 -24.44 -5.65
CA PHE A 104 14.69 -25.90 -5.70
C PHE A 104 13.37 -26.37 -5.09
N LEU A 105 12.91 -25.71 -4.02
CA LEU A 105 11.63 -25.97 -3.38
C LEU A 105 10.43 -25.37 -4.13
N GLY A 106 10.66 -24.56 -5.17
CA GLY A 106 9.62 -23.74 -5.80
C GLY A 106 9.02 -22.73 -4.83
N ALA A 107 9.80 -22.30 -3.84
CA ALA A 107 9.40 -21.34 -2.83
C ALA A 107 9.79 -19.93 -3.23
N GLN A 108 8.93 -18.97 -2.91
CA GLN A 108 9.18 -17.54 -3.01
C GLN A 108 9.22 -16.96 -1.61
N LEU A 109 10.39 -16.47 -1.19
CA LEU A 109 10.58 -15.78 0.07
C LEU A 109 10.92 -14.31 -0.24
N GLN A 110 10.25 -13.39 0.46
CA GLN A 110 10.45 -11.95 0.32
C GLN A 110 10.48 -11.29 1.69
N THR A 111 11.36 -10.32 1.83
CA THR A 111 11.51 -9.52 3.04
C THR A 111 11.33 -8.05 2.69
N GLN A 112 10.51 -7.34 3.46
CA GLN A 112 10.25 -5.92 3.23
C GLN A 112 9.82 -5.22 4.51
N ALA A 113 9.93 -3.91 4.53
CA ALA A 113 9.36 -3.09 5.60
C ALA A 113 8.71 -1.84 5.01
N ASP A 114 7.62 -1.43 5.64
CA ASP A 114 6.98 -0.13 5.43
C ASP A 114 7.11 0.73 6.70
N TRP A 115 6.28 1.77 6.83
CA TRP A 115 6.31 2.62 8.03
C TRP A 115 5.83 1.91 9.29
N ASP A 116 4.96 0.90 9.17
CA ASP A 116 4.21 0.33 10.29
C ASP A 116 4.63 -1.09 10.65
N ARG A 117 5.31 -1.81 9.76
CA ARG A 117 5.70 -3.21 9.97
C ARG A 117 6.91 -3.64 9.13
N THR A 118 7.55 -4.72 9.58
CA THR A 118 8.47 -5.55 8.80
C THR A 118 7.78 -6.87 8.47
N VAL A 119 7.89 -7.33 7.25
CA VAL A 119 7.22 -8.52 6.73
C VAL A 119 8.23 -9.50 6.17
N VAL A 120 8.08 -10.78 6.55
CA VAL A 120 8.70 -11.91 5.85
C VAL A 120 7.58 -12.77 5.28
N SER A 121 7.55 -12.91 3.97
CA SER A 121 6.51 -13.59 3.21
C SER A 121 7.10 -14.83 2.54
N LEU A 122 6.44 -15.99 2.71
CA LEU A 122 6.82 -17.27 2.10
C LEU A 122 5.62 -17.85 1.37
N LYS A 123 5.75 -18.06 0.05
CA LYS A 123 4.79 -18.80 -0.76
C LYS A 123 5.43 -20.06 -1.31
N VAL A 124 4.78 -21.22 -1.13
CA VAL A 124 5.40 -22.51 -1.46
C VAL A 124 4.34 -23.58 -1.76
N PRO A 125 4.63 -24.57 -2.64
CA PRO A 125 3.80 -25.77 -2.78
C PRO A 125 3.72 -26.55 -1.46
N VAL A 126 2.53 -27.06 -1.12
CA VAL A 126 2.26 -27.77 0.16
C VAL A 126 3.27 -28.88 0.42
N ARG A 127 3.65 -29.66 -0.61
CA ARG A 127 4.61 -30.79 -0.50
C ARG A 127 6.00 -30.36 0.00
N ASN A 128 6.37 -29.08 -0.20
CA ASN A 128 7.67 -28.53 0.16
C ASN A 128 7.59 -27.56 1.36
N LEU A 129 6.44 -27.52 2.05
CA LEU A 129 6.19 -26.55 3.11
C LEU A 129 7.17 -26.69 4.28
N ASP A 130 7.42 -27.92 4.76
CA ASP A 130 8.29 -28.14 5.92
C ASP A 130 9.72 -27.61 5.67
N PRO A 131 10.45 -28.00 4.62
CA PRO A 131 11.80 -27.47 4.36
C PRO A 131 11.77 -25.94 4.06
N ALA A 132 10.74 -25.42 3.43
CA ALA A 132 10.63 -23.98 3.19
C ALA A 132 10.40 -23.17 4.48
N LEU A 133 9.64 -23.72 5.44
CA LEU A 133 9.48 -23.11 6.77
C LEU A 133 10.79 -23.12 7.56
N ASP A 134 11.69 -24.11 7.37
CA ASP A 134 13.04 -24.11 7.96
C ASP A 134 13.86 -22.93 7.43
N LEU A 135 13.81 -22.67 6.12
CA LEU A 135 14.48 -21.51 5.52
C LEU A 135 13.89 -20.18 6.03
N MET A 136 12.56 -20.09 6.11
CA MET A 136 11.90 -18.90 6.66
C MET A 136 12.28 -18.66 8.13
N ALA A 137 12.37 -19.72 8.92
CA ALA A 137 12.80 -19.63 10.32
C ALA A 137 14.25 -19.14 10.44
N ASP A 138 15.15 -19.62 9.57
CA ASP A 138 16.53 -19.13 9.52
C ASP A 138 16.62 -17.65 9.16
N VAL A 139 15.89 -17.22 8.14
CA VAL A 139 15.82 -15.82 7.72
C VAL A 139 15.30 -14.92 8.84
N VAL A 140 14.26 -15.36 9.57
CA VAL A 140 13.68 -14.55 10.65
C VAL A 140 14.53 -14.55 11.91
N ARG A 141 15.14 -15.69 12.29
CA ARG A 141 15.75 -15.90 13.61
C ARG A 141 17.27 -15.88 13.59
N ARG A 142 17.90 -16.20 12.46
CA ARG A 142 19.35 -16.41 12.34
C ARG A 142 19.96 -15.72 11.12
N PRO A 143 19.57 -14.47 10.77
CA PRO A 143 20.24 -13.76 9.69
C PRO A 143 21.71 -13.49 10.03
N THR A 144 22.60 -13.64 9.06
CA THR A 144 24.05 -13.55 9.28
C THR A 144 24.56 -12.12 9.34
N PHE A 145 24.01 -11.22 8.55
CA PHE A 145 24.47 -9.83 8.37
C PHE A 145 25.97 -9.74 8.08
N ALA A 146 26.45 -10.59 7.16
CA ALA A 146 27.85 -10.62 6.77
C ALA A 146 28.32 -9.25 6.24
N ASN A 147 29.51 -8.81 6.65
CA ASN A 147 30.05 -7.48 6.29
C ASN A 147 30.11 -7.27 4.77
N ALA A 148 30.43 -8.30 3.99
CA ALA A 148 30.45 -8.21 2.53
C ALA A 148 29.07 -7.88 1.96
N GLU A 149 28.02 -8.56 2.44
CA GLU A 149 26.64 -8.33 2.00
C GLU A 149 26.10 -6.98 2.47
N VAL A 150 26.39 -6.58 3.70
CA VAL A 150 26.04 -5.23 4.19
C VAL A 150 26.70 -4.15 3.31
N THR A 151 27.96 -4.33 2.93
CA THR A 151 28.66 -3.40 2.05
C THR A 151 28.06 -3.36 0.65
N ARG A 152 27.73 -4.53 0.09
CA ARG A 152 27.09 -4.66 -1.21
C ARG A 152 25.71 -3.99 -1.23
N GLN A 153 24.84 -4.32 -0.28
CA GLN A 153 23.48 -3.77 -0.16
C GLN A 153 23.49 -2.27 0.11
N ARG A 154 24.44 -1.78 0.92
CA ARG A 154 24.66 -0.35 1.13
C ARG A 154 25.00 0.37 -0.17
N GLY A 155 25.89 -0.18 -0.99
CA GLY A 155 26.25 0.37 -2.29
C GLY A 155 25.05 0.44 -3.25
N LEU A 156 24.27 -0.65 -3.34
CA LEU A 156 23.05 -0.70 -4.15
C LEU A 156 22.02 0.35 -3.69
N ARG A 157 21.81 0.50 -2.39
CA ARG A 157 20.89 1.49 -1.84
C ARG A 157 21.33 2.92 -2.12
N LEU A 158 22.61 3.24 -1.95
CA LEU A 158 23.16 4.57 -2.27
C LEU A 158 22.96 4.91 -3.74
N THR A 159 23.21 3.97 -4.65
CA THR A 159 22.93 4.14 -6.08
C THR A 159 21.44 4.39 -6.33
N GLY A 160 20.55 3.61 -5.70
CA GLY A 160 19.11 3.81 -5.82
C GLY A 160 18.62 5.15 -5.26
N ILE A 161 19.25 5.64 -4.18
CA ILE A 161 18.94 6.98 -3.64
C ILE A 161 19.35 8.07 -4.64
N LEU A 162 20.52 7.98 -5.26
CA LEU A 162 20.96 8.94 -6.26
C LEU A 162 19.99 8.98 -7.45
N GLN A 163 19.50 7.84 -7.90
CA GLN A 163 18.56 7.75 -9.02
C GLN A 163 17.19 8.41 -8.73
N ARG A 164 16.84 8.62 -7.45
CA ARG A 164 15.59 9.35 -7.08
C ARG A 164 15.57 10.78 -7.63
N LYS A 165 16.75 11.42 -7.80
CA LYS A 165 16.86 12.76 -8.39
C LYS A 165 16.32 12.83 -9.82
N ASP A 166 16.33 11.71 -10.53
CA ASP A 166 15.90 11.62 -11.91
C ASP A 166 14.44 11.20 -12.10
N GLN A 167 13.74 10.95 -11.00
CA GLN A 167 12.35 10.50 -10.97
C GLN A 167 11.43 11.61 -10.44
N PRO A 168 10.79 12.43 -11.31
CA PRO A 168 9.96 13.56 -10.86
C PRO A 168 8.84 13.18 -9.90
N GLY A 169 8.20 12.01 -10.12
CA GLY A 169 7.15 11.48 -9.21
C GLY A 169 7.68 11.17 -7.81
N THR A 170 8.88 10.57 -7.72
CA THR A 170 9.54 10.29 -6.44
C THR A 170 9.93 11.58 -5.73
N LEU A 171 10.49 12.55 -6.45
CA LEU A 171 10.82 13.87 -5.90
C LEU A 171 9.57 14.58 -5.37
N ALA A 172 8.48 14.56 -6.12
CA ALA A 172 7.22 15.19 -5.73
C ALA A 172 6.67 14.57 -4.43
N GLN A 173 6.67 13.23 -4.34
CA GLN A 173 6.21 12.53 -3.14
C GLN A 173 7.10 12.80 -1.93
N MET A 174 8.43 12.84 -2.10
CA MET A 174 9.37 13.15 -1.03
C MET A 174 9.22 14.60 -0.56
N ALA A 175 9.19 15.57 -1.49
CA ALA A 175 8.96 16.99 -1.20
C ALA A 175 7.61 17.20 -0.49
N PHE A 176 6.56 16.53 -0.95
CA PHE A 176 5.25 16.57 -0.32
C PHE A 176 5.30 16.07 1.13
N ASN A 177 5.91 14.92 1.38
CA ASN A 177 6.01 14.36 2.73
C ASN A 177 6.85 15.28 3.65
N MET A 178 7.98 15.78 3.17
CA MET A 178 8.83 16.72 3.93
C MET A 178 8.11 18.03 4.30
N ALA A 179 7.27 18.53 3.41
CA ALA A 179 6.52 19.76 3.64
C ALA A 179 5.24 19.52 4.47
N LEU A 180 4.65 18.33 4.40
CA LEU A 180 3.43 17.97 5.14
C LEU A 180 3.73 17.62 6.60
N TYR A 181 4.77 16.83 6.83
CA TYR A 181 5.14 16.32 8.15
C TYR A 181 6.30 17.11 8.74
N PRO A 182 6.24 17.53 10.01
CA PRO A 182 7.34 18.22 10.66
C PRO A 182 8.60 17.36 10.73
N ALA A 183 9.77 17.98 10.81
CA ALA A 183 11.02 17.27 11.03
C ALA A 183 10.94 16.43 12.32
N GLY A 184 11.46 15.20 12.25
CA GLY A 184 11.35 14.23 13.34
C GLY A 184 10.06 13.40 13.35
N HIS A 185 9.05 13.75 12.56
CA HIS A 185 7.90 12.90 12.34
C HIS A 185 8.30 11.68 11.48
N PRO A 186 7.90 10.45 11.83
CA PRO A 186 8.31 9.25 11.09
C PRO A 186 8.00 9.29 9.58
N TYR A 187 6.92 9.97 9.19
CA TYR A 187 6.49 10.05 7.78
C TYR A 187 7.15 11.20 7.00
N HIS A 188 7.99 12.01 7.65
CA HIS A 188 8.74 13.08 7.00
C HIS A 188 9.74 12.52 5.98
N ASN A 189 10.50 11.52 6.38
CA ASN A 189 11.47 10.85 5.51
C ASN A 189 10.82 9.68 4.75
N PRO A 190 11.32 9.33 3.56
CA PRO A 190 10.92 8.08 2.90
C PRO A 190 11.32 6.87 3.76
N ALA A 191 10.52 5.81 3.75
CA ALA A 191 10.82 4.59 4.50
C ALA A 191 12.19 3.98 4.13
N GLY A 192 12.64 4.16 2.89
CA GLY A 192 13.97 3.75 2.43
C GLY A 192 15.13 4.66 2.84
N GLY A 193 14.86 5.69 3.66
CA GLY A 193 15.89 6.57 4.23
C GLY A 193 16.59 7.49 3.23
N ASP A 194 17.73 8.02 3.68
CA ASP A 194 18.60 8.95 2.97
C ASP A 194 20.03 8.39 2.79
N SER A 195 20.87 9.11 2.02
CA SER A 195 22.25 8.69 1.77
C SER A 195 23.17 8.89 2.99
N VAL A 196 22.87 9.88 3.82
CA VAL A 196 23.71 10.20 5.01
C VAL A 196 23.64 9.06 6.01
N THR A 197 22.43 8.62 6.34
CA THR A 197 22.23 7.46 7.21
C THR A 197 22.75 6.18 6.55
N THR A 198 22.39 5.95 5.28
CA THR A 198 22.78 4.75 4.55
C THR A 198 24.30 4.57 4.49
N ALA A 199 25.07 5.64 4.24
CA ALA A 199 26.53 5.56 4.16
C ALA A 199 27.20 5.09 5.45
N ARG A 200 26.56 5.29 6.60
CA ARG A 200 27.07 4.93 7.93
C ARG A 200 26.67 3.54 8.41
N LEU A 201 25.76 2.86 7.68
CA LEU A 201 25.27 1.53 8.10
C LEU A 201 26.40 0.50 8.03
N ASP A 202 26.57 -0.23 9.12
CA ASP A 202 27.48 -1.35 9.24
C ASP A 202 26.78 -2.57 9.85
N SER A 203 27.46 -3.71 9.87
CA SER A 203 26.93 -4.97 10.36
C SER A 203 26.54 -4.92 11.84
N ALA A 204 27.29 -4.19 12.66
CA ALA A 204 27.01 -4.06 14.09
C ALA A 204 25.72 -3.26 14.34
N MET A 205 25.54 -2.15 13.61
CA MET A 205 24.32 -1.34 13.68
C MET A 205 23.09 -2.13 13.21
N VAL A 206 23.22 -2.87 12.10
CA VAL A 206 22.16 -3.73 11.54
C VAL A 206 21.77 -4.81 12.56
N ARG A 207 22.76 -5.49 13.15
CA ARG A 207 22.55 -6.53 14.17
C ARG A 207 21.87 -5.95 15.41
N ALA A 208 22.37 -4.85 15.95
CA ALA A 208 21.81 -4.22 17.14
C ALA A 208 20.37 -3.79 16.94
N PHE A 209 20.04 -3.27 15.75
CA PHE A 209 18.67 -2.86 15.43
C PHE A 209 17.73 -4.07 15.22
N TYR A 210 18.20 -5.12 14.55
CA TYR A 210 17.47 -6.38 14.42
C TYR A 210 17.15 -6.95 15.81
N ASP A 211 18.13 -7.10 16.68
CA ASP A 211 17.94 -7.64 18.04
C ASP A 211 16.97 -6.79 18.86
N ALA A 212 16.88 -5.49 18.58
CA ALA A 212 15.98 -4.57 19.24
C ALA A 212 14.53 -4.67 18.73
N THR A 213 14.31 -4.96 17.45
CA THR A 213 13.03 -4.73 16.79
C THR A 213 12.35 -6.00 16.30
N ILE A 214 13.10 -7.00 15.82
CA ILE A 214 12.53 -8.27 15.32
C ILE A 214 12.35 -9.24 16.50
N ARG A 215 11.13 -9.24 17.05
CA ARG A 215 10.82 -9.92 18.33
C ARG A 215 9.50 -10.68 18.26
N PRO A 216 9.40 -11.85 18.92
CA PRO A 216 8.15 -12.62 18.95
C PRO A 216 6.99 -11.84 19.58
N SER A 217 7.22 -11.01 20.60
CA SER A 217 6.17 -10.18 21.22
C SER A 217 5.53 -9.15 20.29
N ARG A 218 6.17 -8.84 19.16
CA ARG A 218 5.67 -7.94 18.12
C ARG A 218 5.21 -8.67 16.86
N ALA A 219 5.37 -10.00 16.82
CA ALA A 219 5.09 -10.81 15.65
C ALA A 219 3.64 -11.31 15.65
N THR A 220 3.07 -11.34 14.45
CA THR A 220 1.83 -12.05 14.13
C THR A 220 2.05 -12.80 12.83
N ILE A 221 1.54 -14.02 12.76
CA ILE A 221 1.62 -14.84 11.56
C ILE A 221 0.23 -14.94 10.94
N TYR A 222 0.17 -14.72 9.64
CA TYR A 222 -1.00 -14.89 8.79
C TYR A 222 -0.69 -15.97 7.77
N ALA A 223 -1.63 -16.87 7.52
CA ALA A 223 -1.41 -17.93 6.55
C ALA A 223 -2.70 -18.28 5.82
N VAL A 224 -2.56 -18.59 4.54
CA VAL A 224 -3.67 -19.03 3.68
C VAL A 224 -3.17 -20.15 2.79
N GLY A 225 -3.95 -21.22 2.64
CA GLY A 225 -3.59 -22.28 1.71
C GLY A 225 -4.20 -23.65 2.02
N ASP A 226 -3.77 -24.65 1.26
CA ASP A 226 -4.22 -26.03 1.39
C ASP A 226 -3.53 -26.73 2.56
N ILE A 227 -3.82 -26.29 3.76
CA ILE A 227 -3.32 -26.87 5.01
C ILE A 227 -4.33 -26.68 6.14
N ARG A 228 -4.43 -27.66 7.03
CA ARG A 228 -5.24 -27.53 8.24
C ARG A 228 -4.56 -26.59 9.25
N ALA A 229 -5.32 -25.71 9.86
CA ALA A 229 -4.81 -24.73 10.82
C ALA A 229 -4.02 -25.37 11.98
N ALA A 230 -4.45 -26.53 12.49
CA ALA A 230 -3.74 -27.26 13.54
C ALA A 230 -2.39 -27.78 13.04
N GLN A 231 -2.33 -28.38 11.86
CA GLN A 231 -1.10 -28.91 11.26
C GLN A 231 -0.07 -27.78 11.03
N LEU A 232 -0.52 -26.64 10.49
CA LEU A 232 0.35 -25.49 10.30
C LEU A 232 0.86 -24.92 11.62
N ARG A 233 -0.01 -24.81 12.65
CA ARG A 233 0.40 -24.38 13.98
C ARG A 233 1.53 -25.27 14.51
N ASP A 234 1.40 -26.60 14.39
CA ASP A 234 2.39 -27.55 14.91
C ASP A 234 3.71 -27.45 14.13
N ALA A 235 3.65 -27.24 12.80
CA ALA A 235 4.82 -27.00 11.97
C ALA A 235 5.56 -25.70 12.34
N LEU A 236 4.80 -24.62 12.62
CA LEU A 236 5.34 -23.34 13.07
C LEU A 236 5.87 -23.40 14.50
N ASN A 237 5.22 -24.16 15.40
CA ASN A 237 5.68 -24.35 16.77
C ASN A 237 7.06 -25.02 16.83
N ARG A 238 7.34 -26.00 15.97
CA ARG A 238 8.67 -26.63 15.90
C ARG A 238 9.79 -25.63 15.59
N ARG A 239 9.49 -24.53 14.91
CA ARG A 239 10.45 -23.56 14.39
C ARG A 239 10.50 -22.25 15.13
N PHE A 240 9.37 -21.81 15.64
CA PHE A 240 9.22 -20.52 16.31
C PHE A 240 8.76 -20.63 17.77
N GLY A 241 8.29 -21.79 18.22
CA GLY A 241 7.70 -21.93 19.54
C GLY A 241 8.67 -21.66 20.73
N ASP A 242 9.96 -21.84 20.51
CA ASP A 242 11.04 -21.52 21.44
C ASP A 242 11.64 -20.13 21.26
N TRP A 243 11.21 -19.36 20.25
CA TRP A 243 11.68 -18.00 20.02
C TRP A 243 11.20 -17.09 21.17
N ARG A 244 12.14 -16.45 21.84
CA ARG A 244 11.88 -15.60 23.02
C ARG A 244 12.41 -14.18 22.78
N ASP A 245 11.77 -13.22 23.42
CA ASP A 245 12.31 -11.87 23.51
C ASP A 245 13.66 -11.90 24.25
N PRO A 246 14.67 -11.15 23.79
CA PRO A 246 15.88 -10.95 24.58
C PRO A 246 15.54 -10.33 25.93
N ASN A 247 16.25 -10.73 26.99
CA ASN A 247 16.03 -10.26 28.36
C ASN A 247 16.25 -8.74 28.55
N ARG A 248 16.75 -8.05 27.53
CA ARG A 248 16.98 -6.60 27.57
C ARG A 248 15.76 -5.87 27.02
N ALA A 249 15.09 -5.10 27.87
CA ALA A 249 14.04 -4.18 27.41
C ALA A 249 14.68 -3.10 26.52
N VAL A 250 14.26 -3.05 25.25
CA VAL A 250 14.61 -1.94 24.37
C VAL A 250 13.38 -1.07 24.23
N VAL A 251 13.48 0.13 24.79
CA VAL A 251 12.43 1.15 24.62
C VAL A 251 12.57 1.72 23.22
N VAL A 252 11.81 1.18 22.29
CA VAL A 252 11.66 1.78 20.97
C VAL A 252 10.52 2.79 21.06
N ARG A 253 10.84 4.07 21.02
CA ARG A 253 9.83 5.13 21.05
C ARG A 253 8.97 5.06 19.80
N GLN A 254 7.68 4.81 19.97
CA GLN A 254 6.69 4.76 18.90
C GLN A 254 5.89 6.07 18.80
N ASN A 255 6.46 7.19 19.17
CA ASN A 255 5.69 8.43 19.19
C ASN A 255 5.49 8.93 17.74
N VAL A 256 4.32 8.65 17.19
CA VAL A 256 3.86 9.30 15.97
C VAL A 256 3.12 10.56 16.40
N GLY A 257 3.79 11.69 16.36
CA GLY A 257 3.19 12.99 16.70
C GLY A 257 2.00 13.31 15.79
N SER A 258 1.07 14.12 16.29
CA SER A 258 -0.01 14.66 15.45
C SER A 258 0.57 15.66 14.45
N VAL A 259 0.06 15.65 13.23
CA VAL A 259 0.37 16.68 12.24
C VAL A 259 -0.59 17.87 12.50
N PRO A 260 -0.09 19.07 12.79
CA PRO A 260 -0.96 20.24 12.93
C PRO A 260 -1.74 20.47 11.64
N PRO A 261 -3.04 20.81 11.72
CA PRO A 261 -3.79 21.17 10.54
C PRO A 261 -3.18 22.42 9.90
N ALA A 262 -3.10 22.42 8.57
CA ALA A 262 -2.66 23.61 7.84
C ALA A 262 -3.63 24.77 8.11
N THR A 263 -3.08 25.96 8.32
CA THR A 263 -3.87 27.19 8.53
C THR A 263 -4.17 27.92 7.23
N ALA A 264 -3.36 27.69 6.20
CA ALA A 264 -3.49 28.29 4.88
C ALA A 264 -2.96 27.34 3.79
N ARG A 265 -3.25 27.67 2.54
CA ARG A 265 -2.69 26.97 1.38
C ARG A 265 -1.21 27.34 1.24
N ARG A 266 -0.36 26.31 1.08
CA ARG A 266 1.07 26.45 0.83
C ARG A 266 1.44 25.75 -0.48
N ILE A 267 2.35 26.35 -1.22
CA ILE A 267 2.84 25.81 -2.49
C ILE A 267 4.34 25.57 -2.36
N VAL A 268 4.75 24.35 -2.66
CA VAL A 268 6.14 23.93 -2.67
C VAL A 268 6.51 23.56 -4.10
N LEU A 269 7.47 24.26 -4.66
CA LEU A 269 7.99 24.03 -5.99
C LEU A 269 9.35 23.35 -5.91
N VAL A 270 9.60 22.44 -6.83
CA VAL A 270 10.92 21.77 -6.99
C VAL A 270 11.31 21.90 -8.45
N ASP A 271 12.50 22.45 -8.70
CA ASP A 271 12.99 22.63 -10.05
C ASP A 271 13.50 21.32 -10.64
N LYS A 272 12.99 20.99 -11.83
CA LYS A 272 13.50 19.92 -12.69
C LYS A 272 13.66 20.48 -14.10
N PRO A 273 14.83 21.06 -14.41
CA PRO A 273 15.08 21.68 -15.71
C PRO A 273 14.81 20.74 -16.88
N ASN A 274 14.23 21.26 -17.95
CA ASN A 274 13.87 20.53 -19.16
C ASN A 274 12.84 19.40 -18.97
N ALA A 275 12.14 19.34 -17.83
CA ALA A 275 11.06 18.37 -17.65
C ALA A 275 9.93 18.61 -18.66
N ALA A 276 9.58 17.56 -19.43
CA ALA A 276 8.47 17.60 -20.39
C ALA A 276 7.10 17.61 -19.70
N GLN A 277 7.05 17.18 -18.45
CA GLN A 277 5.84 17.11 -17.63
C GLN A 277 6.11 17.70 -16.25
N SER A 278 5.07 18.26 -15.64
CA SER A 278 5.05 18.61 -14.23
C SER A 278 4.30 17.54 -13.44
N VAL A 279 4.82 17.19 -12.27
CA VAL A 279 4.11 16.36 -11.29
C VAL A 279 3.45 17.26 -10.27
N ILE A 280 2.13 17.15 -10.13
CA ILE A 280 1.32 17.89 -9.17
C ILE A 280 0.84 16.93 -8.09
N ILE A 281 1.03 17.27 -6.81
CA ILE A 281 0.42 16.61 -5.65
C ILE A 281 -0.25 17.67 -4.80
N ILE A 282 -1.55 17.55 -4.58
CA ILE A 282 -2.35 18.39 -3.71
C ILE A 282 -2.84 17.53 -2.55
N GLY A 283 -2.60 17.92 -1.31
CA GLY A 283 -3.03 17.07 -0.21
C GLY A 283 -2.96 17.72 1.18
N SER A 284 -3.41 16.93 2.16
CA SER A 284 -3.49 17.31 3.57
C SER A 284 -3.33 16.07 4.44
N PRO A 285 -3.16 16.21 5.77
CA PRO A 285 -3.33 15.09 6.69
C PRO A 285 -4.71 14.44 6.47
N GLY A 286 -4.74 13.12 6.39
CA GLY A 286 -5.96 12.34 6.24
C GLY A 286 -6.53 11.89 7.59
N VAL A 287 -7.12 10.70 7.61
CA VAL A 287 -7.80 10.12 8.77
C VAL A 287 -7.23 8.74 9.13
N GLU A 288 -7.51 8.29 10.35
CA GLU A 288 -7.19 6.93 10.77
C GLU A 288 -8.06 5.91 10.03
N ARG A 289 -7.51 4.70 9.81
CA ARG A 289 -8.23 3.60 9.16
C ARG A 289 -9.53 3.19 9.90
N LYS A 290 -9.56 3.36 11.22
CA LYS A 290 -10.73 3.04 12.05
C LYS A 290 -11.76 4.18 12.16
N SER A 291 -11.60 5.25 11.39
CA SER A 291 -12.58 6.33 11.36
C SER A 291 -13.99 5.80 11.04
N PRO A 292 -15.03 6.25 11.76
CA PRO A 292 -16.42 5.94 11.39
C PRO A 292 -16.79 6.42 10.00
N ASP A 293 -16.07 7.42 9.49
CA ASP A 293 -16.25 7.98 8.16
C ASP A 293 -15.52 7.19 7.06
N TYR A 294 -14.87 6.06 7.37
CA TYR A 294 -14.11 5.29 6.39
C TYR A 294 -14.93 4.92 5.15
N ALA A 295 -16.12 4.36 5.30
CA ALA A 295 -16.95 3.96 4.17
C ALA A 295 -17.47 5.16 3.34
N PRO A 296 -18.03 6.24 3.94
CA PRO A 296 -18.34 7.47 3.20
C PRO A 296 -17.13 8.09 2.48
N LEU A 297 -15.95 8.09 3.10
CA LEU A 297 -14.71 8.58 2.50
C LEU A 297 -14.29 7.76 1.28
N MET A 298 -14.40 6.43 1.36
CA MET A 298 -14.08 5.57 0.23
C MET A 298 -15.04 5.78 -0.94
N VAL A 299 -16.33 5.94 -0.68
CA VAL A 299 -17.33 6.26 -1.72
C VAL A 299 -17.04 7.62 -2.33
N MET A 300 -16.80 8.65 -1.52
CA MET A 300 -16.45 9.99 -1.97
C MET A 300 -15.18 9.99 -2.84
N ASN A 301 -14.12 9.33 -2.37
CA ASN A 301 -12.86 9.25 -3.10
C ASN A 301 -12.99 8.50 -4.42
N THR A 302 -13.81 7.45 -4.46
CA THR A 302 -14.09 6.69 -5.70
C THR A 302 -14.71 7.59 -6.77
N ILE A 303 -15.59 8.51 -6.38
CA ILE A 303 -16.19 9.50 -7.28
C ILE A 303 -15.18 10.59 -7.67
N LEU A 304 -14.38 11.07 -6.71
CA LEU A 304 -13.44 12.18 -6.94
C LEU A 304 -12.28 11.79 -7.84
N GLY A 305 -11.57 10.71 -7.49
CA GLY A 305 -10.32 10.34 -8.16
C GLY A 305 -9.96 8.85 -8.09
N GLY A 306 -10.79 8.00 -7.51
CA GLY A 306 -10.49 6.57 -7.30
C GLY A 306 -10.79 5.67 -8.50
N LEU A 307 -11.41 6.16 -9.56
CA LEU A 307 -11.76 5.41 -10.76
C LEU A 307 -11.23 6.08 -12.03
N PHE A 308 -11.09 5.28 -13.09
CA PHE A 308 -10.80 5.81 -14.42
C PHE A 308 -11.85 6.84 -14.88
N THR A 309 -13.11 6.65 -14.53
CA THR A 309 -14.22 7.55 -14.85
C THR A 309 -14.54 8.54 -13.72
N SER A 310 -13.64 8.72 -12.76
CA SER A 310 -13.76 9.69 -11.67
C SER A 310 -13.69 11.13 -12.19
N ARG A 311 -14.16 12.09 -11.40
CA ARG A 311 -14.25 13.50 -11.81
C ARG A 311 -12.89 14.08 -12.20
N LEU A 312 -11.85 13.85 -11.40
CA LEU A 312 -10.49 14.33 -11.69
C LEU A 312 -9.96 13.75 -13.00
N ASN A 313 -10.08 12.45 -13.17
CA ASN A 313 -9.55 11.80 -14.37
C ASN A 313 -10.34 12.19 -15.61
N PHE A 314 -11.67 12.21 -15.52
CA PHE A 314 -12.53 12.60 -16.65
C PHE A 314 -12.26 14.06 -17.06
N ASN A 315 -12.14 14.98 -16.11
CA ASN A 315 -11.86 16.39 -16.40
C ASN A 315 -10.47 16.54 -17.02
N LEU A 316 -9.40 16.18 -16.30
CA LEU A 316 -8.02 16.48 -16.72
C LEU A 316 -7.56 15.64 -17.91
N ARG A 317 -8.04 14.40 -18.04
CA ARG A 317 -7.67 13.51 -19.12
C ARG A 317 -8.59 13.63 -20.32
N GLU A 318 -9.89 13.32 -20.15
CA GLU A 318 -10.81 13.19 -21.27
C GLU A 318 -11.27 14.55 -21.80
N THR A 319 -11.63 15.49 -20.91
CA THR A 319 -12.14 16.80 -21.32
C THR A 319 -11.02 17.75 -21.75
N LYS A 320 -9.91 17.80 -20.98
CA LYS A 320 -8.84 18.79 -21.19
C LYS A 320 -7.63 18.22 -21.94
N GLY A 321 -7.39 16.91 -21.89
CA GLY A 321 -6.22 16.30 -22.50
C GLY A 321 -4.89 16.72 -21.88
N TYR A 322 -4.89 17.11 -20.59
CA TYR A 322 -3.71 17.62 -19.90
C TYR A 322 -2.77 16.53 -19.39
N THR A 323 -3.30 15.33 -19.13
CA THR A 323 -2.62 14.20 -18.53
C THR A 323 -3.05 12.87 -19.11
N TYR A 324 -2.26 11.83 -18.90
CA TYR A 324 -2.66 10.43 -19.13
C TYR A 324 -3.46 9.84 -17.98
N GLY A 325 -3.46 10.49 -16.79
CA GLY A 325 -4.24 10.08 -15.65
C GLY A 325 -4.13 11.04 -14.48
N ALA A 326 -5.26 11.25 -13.81
CA ALA A 326 -5.37 11.98 -12.57
C ALA A 326 -6.17 11.16 -11.55
N GLY A 327 -5.81 11.25 -10.28
CA GLY A 327 -6.48 10.48 -9.24
C GLY A 327 -6.41 11.11 -7.87
N SER A 328 -7.14 10.53 -6.92
CA SER A 328 -7.04 10.86 -5.50
C SER A 328 -7.10 9.62 -4.63
N GLY A 329 -6.58 9.71 -3.40
CA GLY A 329 -6.57 8.61 -2.45
C GLY A 329 -6.21 9.01 -1.03
N TYR A 330 -6.47 8.10 -0.11
CA TYR A 330 -6.06 8.16 1.29
C TYR A 330 -5.00 7.09 1.56
N ALA A 331 -3.86 7.47 2.10
CA ALA A 331 -2.89 6.51 2.59
C ALA A 331 -3.17 6.20 4.06
N PHE A 332 -3.87 5.09 4.32
CA PHE A 332 -4.13 4.65 5.68
C PHE A 332 -2.88 4.03 6.29
N ARG A 333 -2.47 4.54 7.45
CA ARG A 333 -1.35 4.08 8.26
C ARG A 333 -1.81 3.96 9.72
N LEU A 334 -0.96 3.49 10.62
CA LEU A 334 -1.29 3.45 12.06
C LEU A 334 -1.53 4.84 12.66
N ALA A 335 -0.81 5.85 12.17
CA ALA A 335 -1.23 7.25 12.36
C ALA A 335 -1.90 7.76 11.09
N PRO A 336 -2.62 8.89 11.15
CA PRO A 336 -3.22 9.47 9.95
C PRO A 336 -2.20 9.70 8.85
N GLY A 337 -2.33 8.97 7.74
CA GLY A 337 -1.57 9.22 6.52
C GLY A 337 -2.24 10.34 5.70
N PRO A 338 -1.70 10.72 4.55
CA PRO A 338 -2.23 11.85 3.79
C PRO A 338 -3.43 11.46 2.92
N PHE A 339 -4.32 12.43 2.70
CA PHE A 339 -5.12 12.53 1.49
C PHE A 339 -4.26 13.18 0.40
N THR A 340 -4.31 12.66 -0.82
CA THR A 340 -3.64 13.25 -1.98
C THR A 340 -4.53 13.21 -3.21
N ALA A 341 -4.48 14.29 -4.02
CA ALA A 341 -4.95 14.31 -5.40
C ALA A 341 -3.74 14.65 -6.29
N SER A 342 -3.51 13.89 -7.36
CA SER A 342 -2.28 14.02 -8.13
C SER A 342 -2.46 13.73 -9.61
N ALA A 343 -1.57 14.31 -10.43
CA ALA A 343 -1.41 14.00 -11.85
C ALA A 343 0.00 14.35 -12.33
N GLN A 344 0.41 13.71 -13.42
CA GLN A 344 1.51 14.18 -14.26
C GLN A 344 0.92 14.85 -15.49
N VAL A 345 1.18 16.14 -15.64
CA VAL A 345 0.59 16.97 -16.70
C VAL A 345 1.65 17.54 -17.62
N ARG A 346 1.29 17.88 -18.86
CA ARG A 346 2.22 18.58 -19.75
C ARG A 346 2.66 19.90 -19.12
N THR A 347 3.93 20.25 -19.24
CA THR A 347 4.53 21.45 -18.62
C THR A 347 3.76 22.73 -18.93
N ASN A 348 3.32 22.90 -20.19
CA ASN A 348 2.63 24.12 -20.66
C ASN A 348 1.17 24.29 -20.16
N VAL A 349 0.64 23.34 -19.39
CA VAL A 349 -0.72 23.37 -18.83
C VAL A 349 -0.72 23.16 -17.31
N THR A 350 0.42 23.36 -16.66
CA THR A 350 0.58 23.15 -15.22
C THR A 350 -0.34 24.05 -14.39
N ASP A 351 -0.38 25.35 -14.69
CA ASP A 351 -1.26 26.33 -14.05
C ASP A 351 -2.73 26.01 -14.29
N SER A 352 -3.10 25.78 -15.54
CA SER A 352 -4.47 25.39 -15.91
C SER A 352 -4.91 24.08 -15.23
N SER A 353 -3.99 23.13 -15.05
CA SER A 353 -4.27 21.89 -14.33
C SER A 353 -4.56 22.14 -12.84
N LEU A 354 -3.83 23.05 -12.20
CA LEU A 354 -4.12 23.46 -10.82
C LEU A 354 -5.52 24.07 -10.69
N VAL A 355 -5.94 24.91 -11.64
CA VAL A 355 -7.29 25.50 -11.67
C VAL A 355 -8.35 24.38 -11.74
N GLU A 356 -8.17 23.39 -12.63
CA GLU A 356 -9.12 22.29 -12.78
C GLU A 356 -9.14 21.38 -11.55
N PHE A 357 -7.98 21.11 -10.91
CA PHE A 357 -7.95 20.38 -9.64
C PHE A 357 -8.82 21.07 -8.58
N PHE A 358 -8.59 22.35 -8.34
CA PHE A 358 -9.34 23.10 -7.32
C PHE A 358 -10.82 23.23 -7.67
N LYS A 359 -11.17 23.29 -8.93
CA LYS A 359 -12.57 23.26 -9.39
C LYS A 359 -13.27 21.94 -8.98
N GLU A 360 -12.63 20.78 -9.20
CA GLU A 360 -13.22 19.49 -8.84
C GLU A 360 -13.26 19.28 -7.32
N LEU A 361 -12.22 19.70 -6.58
CA LEU A 361 -12.21 19.64 -5.12
C LEU A 361 -13.34 20.51 -4.52
N ARG A 362 -13.53 21.71 -5.05
CA ARG A 362 -14.61 22.62 -4.65
C ARG A 362 -15.99 22.04 -4.98
N ALA A 363 -16.18 21.56 -6.21
CA ALA A 363 -17.44 20.98 -6.65
C ALA A 363 -17.85 19.76 -5.79
N MET A 364 -16.88 18.93 -5.34
CA MET A 364 -17.16 17.81 -4.43
C MET A 364 -17.66 18.28 -3.06
N ARG A 365 -17.22 19.43 -2.57
CA ARG A 365 -17.62 20.01 -1.28
C ARG A 365 -18.97 20.74 -1.35
N GLU A 366 -19.19 21.50 -2.42
CA GLU A 366 -20.31 22.43 -2.53
C GLU A 366 -21.57 21.79 -3.11
N SER A 367 -21.41 20.82 -3.99
CA SER A 367 -22.51 20.19 -4.70
C SER A 367 -22.72 18.75 -4.28
N GLN A 368 -23.97 18.29 -4.27
CA GLN A 368 -24.27 16.88 -4.13
C GLN A 368 -23.86 16.11 -5.39
N VAL A 369 -23.40 14.89 -5.19
CA VAL A 369 -23.09 13.96 -6.28
C VAL A 369 -24.36 13.50 -6.99
N LYS A 370 -24.24 13.13 -8.25
CA LYS A 370 -25.37 12.58 -9.02
C LYS A 370 -25.71 11.16 -8.52
N ASP A 371 -26.96 10.72 -8.73
CA ASP A 371 -27.37 9.36 -8.36
C ASP A 371 -26.55 8.30 -9.04
N GLU A 372 -26.24 8.50 -10.32
CA GLU A 372 -25.42 7.60 -11.12
C GLU A 372 -23.98 7.48 -10.59
N GLU A 373 -23.36 8.60 -10.16
CA GLU A 373 -22.02 8.61 -9.56
C GLU A 373 -22.01 7.83 -8.26
N LEU A 374 -23.00 8.07 -7.39
CA LEU A 374 -23.14 7.37 -6.12
C LEU A 374 -23.36 5.87 -6.32
N ALA A 375 -24.30 5.50 -7.20
CA ALA A 375 -24.62 4.11 -7.49
C ALA A 375 -23.39 3.37 -8.06
N LYS A 376 -22.69 3.98 -9.01
CA LYS A 376 -21.47 3.43 -9.61
C LYS A 376 -20.36 3.24 -8.58
N ALA A 377 -20.09 4.24 -7.73
CA ALA A 377 -19.04 4.16 -6.71
C ALA A 377 -19.34 3.04 -5.71
N LYS A 378 -20.58 2.94 -5.23
CA LYS A 378 -21.01 1.85 -4.35
C LYS A 378 -20.82 0.48 -5.00
N ALA A 379 -21.32 0.32 -6.22
CA ALA A 379 -21.21 -0.93 -6.96
C ALA A 379 -19.74 -1.33 -7.16
N THR A 380 -18.87 -0.39 -7.52
CA THR A 380 -17.44 -0.65 -7.70
C THR A 380 -16.78 -1.15 -6.42
N LEU A 381 -17.03 -0.47 -5.29
CA LEU A 381 -16.45 -0.84 -4.00
C LEU A 381 -16.98 -2.18 -3.49
N GLU A 382 -18.27 -2.46 -3.70
CA GLU A 382 -18.89 -3.70 -3.26
C GLU A 382 -18.49 -4.90 -4.13
N LEU A 383 -18.56 -4.75 -5.45
CA LEU A 383 -18.23 -5.81 -6.39
C LEU A 383 -16.74 -6.08 -6.53
N GLY A 384 -15.87 -5.17 -6.06
CA GLY A 384 -14.42 -5.38 -6.00
C GLY A 384 -13.97 -6.24 -4.81
N ILE A 385 -14.80 -6.42 -3.76
CA ILE A 385 -14.39 -7.19 -2.58
C ILE A 385 -14.09 -8.67 -2.89
N PRO A 386 -14.88 -9.39 -3.71
CA PRO A 386 -14.57 -10.77 -4.07
C PRO A 386 -13.18 -10.94 -4.68
N ASP A 387 -12.77 -10.03 -5.57
CA ASP A 387 -11.44 -10.07 -6.20
C ASP A 387 -10.30 -9.98 -5.17
N GLU A 388 -10.51 -9.23 -4.07
CA GLU A 388 -9.53 -9.13 -2.98
C GLU A 388 -9.40 -10.43 -2.15
N LEU A 389 -10.35 -11.34 -2.30
CA LEU A 389 -10.46 -12.61 -1.55
C LEU A 389 -10.41 -13.86 -2.44
N GLU A 390 -9.94 -13.73 -3.68
CA GLU A 390 -9.94 -14.83 -4.67
C GLU A 390 -8.76 -15.79 -4.47
N THR A 391 -7.53 -15.28 -4.40
CA THR A 391 -6.34 -16.13 -4.34
C THR A 391 -5.73 -16.21 -2.94
N THR A 392 -4.94 -17.26 -2.68
CA THR A 392 -4.18 -17.39 -1.42
C THR A 392 -3.34 -16.14 -1.12
N SER A 393 -2.77 -15.51 -2.15
CA SER A 393 -1.92 -14.33 -2.01
C SER A 393 -2.72 -13.08 -1.66
N GLN A 394 -3.89 -12.88 -2.27
CA GLN A 394 -4.78 -11.76 -1.97
C GLN A 394 -5.36 -11.88 -0.56
N ILE A 395 -5.88 -13.07 -0.21
CA ILE A 395 -6.47 -13.31 1.12
C ILE A 395 -5.44 -13.08 2.23
N VAL A 396 -4.21 -13.61 2.11
CA VAL A 396 -3.18 -13.43 3.14
C VAL A 396 -2.68 -12.00 3.23
N ALA A 397 -2.57 -11.30 2.10
CA ALA A 397 -2.20 -9.87 2.08
C ALA A 397 -3.28 -9.02 2.77
N GLU A 398 -4.55 -9.31 2.52
CA GLU A 398 -5.66 -8.61 3.16
C GLU A 398 -5.72 -8.89 4.66
N LEU A 399 -5.58 -10.16 5.09
CA LEU A 399 -5.44 -10.53 6.51
C LEU A 399 -4.32 -9.74 7.20
N ALA A 400 -3.14 -9.71 6.59
CA ALA A 400 -1.99 -9.02 7.14
C ALA A 400 -2.15 -7.50 7.13
N SER A 401 -2.84 -6.94 6.13
CA SER A 401 -3.13 -5.50 6.03
C SER A 401 -4.13 -5.06 7.10
N LEU A 402 -5.24 -5.77 7.25
CA LEU A 402 -6.24 -5.49 8.27
C LEU A 402 -5.67 -5.69 9.68
N GLY A 403 -4.81 -6.70 9.85
CA GLY A 403 -4.15 -7.00 11.12
C GLY A 403 -3.27 -5.87 11.66
N VAL A 404 -2.68 -5.03 10.79
CA VAL A 404 -1.94 -3.82 11.22
C VAL A 404 -2.83 -2.90 12.06
N PHE A 405 -4.10 -2.80 11.69
CA PHE A 405 -5.09 -1.98 12.38
C PHE A 405 -5.85 -2.72 13.47
N GLY A 406 -5.55 -4.01 13.71
CA GLY A 406 -6.31 -4.86 14.64
C GLY A 406 -7.74 -5.11 14.14
N LEU A 407 -7.92 -5.18 12.82
CA LEU A 407 -9.16 -5.55 12.15
C LEU A 407 -9.08 -6.99 11.64
N THR A 408 -10.23 -7.61 11.39
CA THR A 408 -10.37 -8.98 10.87
C THR A 408 -10.98 -8.96 9.47
N LEU A 409 -11.01 -10.11 8.78
CA LEU A 409 -11.67 -10.23 7.46
C LEU A 409 -13.16 -9.90 7.50
N ASP A 410 -13.83 -10.02 8.65
CA ASP A 410 -15.24 -9.62 8.81
C ASP A 410 -15.48 -8.14 8.51
N GLU A 411 -14.43 -7.31 8.62
CA GLU A 411 -14.48 -5.91 8.20
C GLU A 411 -14.91 -5.76 6.73
N LYS A 412 -14.61 -6.73 5.86
CA LYS A 412 -15.05 -6.70 4.45
C LYS A 412 -16.58 -6.76 4.32
N ARG A 413 -17.22 -7.63 5.10
CA ARG A 413 -18.69 -7.73 5.14
C ARG A 413 -19.30 -6.46 5.73
N GLU A 414 -18.72 -5.97 6.81
CA GLU A 414 -19.17 -4.75 7.47
C GLU A 414 -18.97 -3.52 6.57
N PHE A 415 -17.84 -3.44 5.86
CA PHE A 415 -17.57 -2.39 4.88
C PHE A 415 -18.58 -2.40 3.75
N ALA A 416 -18.90 -3.55 3.14
CA ALA A 416 -19.94 -3.66 2.12
C ALA A 416 -21.29 -3.15 2.63
N ARG A 417 -21.66 -3.54 3.86
CA ARG A 417 -22.90 -3.07 4.49
C ARG A 417 -22.91 -1.55 4.67
N LYS A 418 -21.81 -0.97 5.16
CA LYS A 418 -21.65 0.47 5.35
C LYS A 418 -21.67 1.22 4.03
N VAL A 419 -21.00 0.72 2.99
CA VAL A 419 -20.99 1.32 1.64
C VAL A 419 -22.41 1.40 1.07
N ARG A 420 -23.23 0.34 1.21
CA ARG A 420 -24.63 0.36 0.77
C ARG A 420 -25.45 1.45 1.44
N ALA A 421 -25.19 1.72 2.71
CA ALA A 421 -25.91 2.71 3.50
C ALA A 421 -25.50 4.17 3.21
N VAL A 422 -24.35 4.43 2.56
CA VAL A 422 -23.87 5.79 2.27
C VAL A 422 -24.88 6.57 1.42
N THR A 423 -25.18 7.80 1.83
CA THR A 423 -26.07 8.73 1.12
C THR A 423 -25.29 9.84 0.43
N LYS A 424 -25.94 10.60 -0.47
CA LYS A 424 -25.36 11.82 -1.06
C LYS A 424 -24.97 12.83 0.01
N ALA A 425 -25.78 12.96 1.06
CA ALA A 425 -25.50 13.83 2.18
C ALA A 425 -24.24 13.41 2.94
N ASP A 426 -24.00 12.11 3.14
CA ASP A 426 -22.78 11.59 3.74
C ASP A 426 -21.55 11.92 2.89
N VAL A 427 -21.63 11.71 1.57
CA VAL A 427 -20.56 12.04 0.63
C VAL A 427 -20.21 13.52 0.71
N GLN A 428 -21.20 14.40 0.70
CA GLN A 428 -20.97 15.85 0.79
C GLN A 428 -20.42 16.26 2.17
N ARG A 429 -20.93 15.66 3.25
CA ARG A 429 -20.44 15.89 4.61
C ARG A 429 -18.95 15.54 4.74
N VAL A 430 -18.55 14.36 4.32
CA VAL A 430 -17.14 13.95 4.41
C VAL A 430 -16.25 14.73 3.44
N ALA A 431 -16.76 15.13 2.28
CA ALA A 431 -16.03 16.01 1.37
C ALA A 431 -15.75 17.39 2.03
N ARG A 432 -16.71 17.98 2.70
CA ARG A 432 -16.52 19.24 3.43
C ARG A 432 -15.51 19.12 4.57
N LEU A 433 -15.49 17.99 5.27
CA LEU A 433 -14.61 17.76 6.42
C LEU A 433 -13.17 17.44 5.98
N TYR A 434 -13.00 16.60 4.96
CA TYR A 434 -11.73 15.90 4.69
C TYR A 434 -11.12 16.17 3.30
N VAL A 435 -11.82 16.86 2.40
CA VAL A 435 -11.25 17.34 1.14
C VAL A 435 -10.94 18.83 1.30
N PRO A 436 -9.68 19.18 1.53
CA PRO A 436 -9.31 20.57 1.78
C PRO A 436 -9.28 21.36 0.48
N GLU A 437 -9.66 22.64 0.55
CA GLU A 437 -9.55 23.57 -0.56
C GLU A 437 -8.57 24.73 -0.23
N ASP A 438 -8.71 25.30 0.95
CA ASP A 438 -8.01 26.50 1.43
C ASP A 438 -6.85 26.20 2.39
N ARG A 439 -6.82 24.99 2.97
CA ARG A 439 -5.81 24.53 3.94
C ARG A 439 -5.12 23.28 3.45
N VAL A 440 -4.42 23.39 2.36
CA VAL A 440 -3.82 22.28 1.61
C VAL A 440 -2.39 22.59 1.21
N LEU A 441 -1.58 21.55 1.15
CA LEU A 441 -0.25 21.60 0.56
C LEU A 441 -0.36 21.26 -0.92
N VAL A 442 0.22 22.12 -1.76
CA VAL A 442 0.44 21.86 -3.20
C VAL A 442 1.92 21.67 -3.42
N THR A 443 2.32 20.55 -3.98
CA THR A 443 3.69 20.30 -4.40
C THR A 443 3.74 20.16 -5.92
N VAL A 444 4.63 20.88 -6.57
CA VAL A 444 4.81 20.82 -8.02
C VAL A 444 6.30 20.61 -8.33
N VAL A 445 6.60 19.54 -9.06
CA VAL A 445 7.94 19.28 -9.61
C VAL A 445 7.89 19.47 -11.12
N GLY A 446 8.69 20.37 -11.67
CA GLY A 446 8.71 20.66 -13.11
C GLY A 446 9.77 21.68 -13.46
N ASP A 447 9.82 22.06 -14.73
CA ASP A 447 10.74 23.09 -15.24
C ASP A 447 10.25 24.50 -14.80
N LEU A 448 10.81 25.00 -13.69
CA LEU A 448 10.38 26.27 -13.10
C LEU A 448 10.56 27.46 -14.04
N SER A 449 11.50 27.40 -14.96
CA SER A 449 11.66 28.48 -15.96
C SER A 449 10.42 28.65 -16.84
N LYS A 450 9.60 27.60 -16.98
CA LYS A 450 8.38 27.58 -17.81
C LYS A 450 7.09 27.70 -17.02
N ILE A 451 7.07 27.16 -15.78
CA ILE A 451 5.79 27.04 -15.02
C ILE A 451 5.62 28.06 -13.92
N ARG A 452 6.72 28.66 -13.41
CA ARG A 452 6.71 29.51 -12.23
C ARG A 452 5.78 30.72 -12.37
N ALA A 453 5.90 31.45 -13.47
CA ALA A 453 5.12 32.66 -13.70
C ALA A 453 3.60 32.38 -13.75
N GLY A 454 3.19 31.28 -14.39
CA GLY A 454 1.78 30.84 -14.44
C GLY A 454 1.24 30.50 -13.07
N ILE A 455 2.03 29.74 -12.25
CA ILE A 455 1.64 29.37 -10.88
C ILE A 455 1.51 30.61 -9.99
N ASP A 456 2.48 31.54 -10.04
CA ASP A 456 2.46 32.77 -9.23
C ASP A 456 1.25 33.66 -9.58
N ALA A 457 0.87 33.74 -10.87
CA ALA A 457 -0.29 34.49 -11.35
C ALA A 457 -1.63 33.99 -10.78
N LEU A 458 -1.73 32.71 -10.42
CA LEU A 458 -2.93 32.12 -9.80
C LEU A 458 -3.17 32.59 -8.37
N LYS A 459 -2.19 33.17 -7.69
CA LYS A 459 -2.27 33.65 -6.30
C LYS A 459 -2.90 32.66 -5.32
N LEU A 460 -2.53 31.37 -5.48
CA LEU A 460 -3.14 30.28 -4.71
C LEU A 460 -2.70 30.23 -3.24
N GLY A 461 -1.59 30.85 -2.87
CA GLY A 461 -1.04 30.85 -1.51
C GLY A 461 0.44 31.22 -1.48
N GLU A 462 1.07 31.04 -0.33
CA GLU A 462 2.52 31.25 -0.17
C GLU A 462 3.31 30.23 -0.96
N VAL A 463 4.28 30.70 -1.75
CA VAL A 463 5.11 29.86 -2.64
C VAL A 463 6.53 29.79 -2.08
N SER A 464 7.02 28.58 -1.87
CA SER A 464 8.41 28.28 -1.51
C SER A 464 9.05 27.34 -2.54
N VAL A 465 10.37 27.36 -2.62
CA VAL A 465 11.12 26.46 -3.50
C VAL A 465 12.00 25.57 -2.63
N LEU A 466 11.92 24.25 -2.85
CA LEU A 466 12.86 23.27 -2.26
C LEU A 466 13.91 22.87 -3.30
N ASP A 467 15.16 22.89 -2.91
CA ASP A 467 16.23 22.37 -3.74
C ASP A 467 16.24 20.83 -3.72
N VAL A 468 16.57 20.22 -4.85
CA VAL A 468 16.64 18.75 -4.98
C VAL A 468 17.63 18.13 -3.98
N SER A 469 18.72 18.84 -3.66
CA SER A 469 19.71 18.38 -2.66
C SER A 469 19.16 18.36 -1.23
N GLN A 470 18.13 19.15 -0.92
CA GLN A 470 17.44 19.11 0.37
C GLN A 470 16.52 17.90 0.47
N ILE A 471 15.95 17.46 -0.66
CA ILE A 471 14.99 16.36 -0.76
C ILE A 471 15.71 15.02 -0.83
N VAL A 472 16.72 14.91 -1.67
CA VAL A 472 17.51 13.69 -1.86
C VAL A 472 18.88 13.91 -1.26
N ARG A 473 18.98 13.66 0.02
CA ARG A 473 20.20 13.74 0.81
C ARG A 473 21.00 12.45 0.72
#